data_f0c30371ebf7d618c4cf48973c125391
#
_entry.id   f0c30371ebf7d618c4cf48973c125391
#
_cell.length_a   1.000
_cell.length_b   1.000
_cell.length_c   1.000
_cell.angle_alpha   90.00
_cell.angle_beta   90.00
_cell.angle_gamma   90.00
#
_symmetry.space_group_name_H-M   'P 1'
#
loop_
_entity.id
_entity.type
_entity.pdbx_description
1 polymer ?
#
loop_
_entity_poly.entity_id
_entity_poly.type
_entity_poly.pdbx_seq_one_letter_code
_entity_poly.pdbx_strand_id
1 'polypeptide(L)'
;MQTIIKNIIQKNSSKIMMVVLDGLGGLPVHGKTELEVADIPNLDMLAQNSACGLHLPVAAGITPGSGPGHLALFGYDPVEWQIGRGVLEALGLGIELKKTDVAFRCNYATIENGLVIDRRAGRIPTDKSRKITENLQEKIKNIGDVKVIFAPGMEHRFAVVLRFPEPLENGSADIKDTDPQKEGKPPSDVIPQTPQAGRVAKVVEKLMKAVLDIIKKQAKANFILLRGFSQVPDIPRFEDLYGLKSLAIATYPMYRGLASLIGMDAPSISGDIKEEIDFLKQNYKKYDFFFVHVKKIDSYGEDGNFEGKAAQIEKFDRDLARILTLDPDVLIITGDHSTPSLLKGHSWHPVPVLLNSPYVFGGLCKSFSERECTRGELGIFPTVNLMPLALANALRL
;
A
#
# COMPACT_ATOMS: atom_id res chain seq x y z
N MET A 1 -1.91 -21.26 8.10
CA MET A 1 -0.89 -21.43 7.04
C MET A 1 0.49 -20.99 7.54
N GLN A 2 0.69 -19.76 8.01
CA GLN A 2 1.98 -19.22 8.45
C GLN A 2 2.71 -20.09 9.49
N THR A 3 1.99 -20.65 10.48
CA THR A 3 2.58 -21.57 11.49
C THR A 3 3.18 -22.83 10.86
N ILE A 4 2.51 -23.38 9.83
CA ILE A 4 3.01 -24.57 9.11
C ILE A 4 4.30 -24.20 8.37
N ILE A 5 4.29 -23.10 7.61
CA ILE A 5 5.45 -22.64 6.84
C ILE A 5 6.66 -22.45 7.76
N LYS A 6 6.48 -21.74 8.88
CA LYS A 6 7.54 -21.48 9.85
C LYS A 6 8.22 -22.76 10.37
N ASN A 7 7.48 -23.86 10.46
CA ASN A 7 7.99 -25.14 11.00
C ASN A 7 8.72 -25.99 9.95
N ILE A 8 8.50 -25.75 8.64
CA ILE A 8 9.08 -26.57 7.56
C ILE A 8 10.09 -25.80 6.72
N ILE A 9 10.29 -24.52 7.00
CA ILE A 9 11.16 -23.65 6.23
C ILE A 9 12.62 -24.12 6.26
N GLN A 10 13.27 -24.13 5.11
CA GLN A 10 14.67 -24.49 4.94
C GLN A 10 15.47 -23.29 4.42
N LYS A 11 16.67 -23.11 4.93
CA LYS A 11 17.58 -22.06 4.48
C LYS A 11 18.45 -22.57 3.34
N ASN A 12 18.50 -21.82 2.27
CA ASN A 12 19.41 -22.01 1.15
C ASN A 12 19.83 -20.65 0.56
N SER A 13 20.55 -20.60 -0.54
CA SER A 13 21.04 -19.37 -1.19
C SER A 13 20.12 -18.86 -2.31
N SER A 14 18.98 -19.50 -2.53
CA SER A 14 18.07 -19.09 -3.61
C SER A 14 17.54 -17.66 -3.44
N LYS A 15 17.29 -17.00 -4.56
CA LYS A 15 16.79 -15.61 -4.65
C LYS A 15 15.37 -15.61 -5.16
N ILE A 16 14.48 -14.95 -4.43
CA ILE A 16 13.08 -14.75 -4.82
C ILE A 16 12.89 -13.27 -5.15
N MET A 17 12.38 -12.98 -6.32
CA MET A 17 12.05 -11.61 -6.74
C MET A 17 10.58 -11.51 -7.09
N MET A 18 9.90 -10.56 -6.45
CA MET A 18 8.51 -10.21 -6.71
C MET A 18 8.45 -8.78 -7.26
N VAL A 19 8.03 -8.67 -8.52
CA VAL A 19 7.82 -7.39 -9.20
C VAL A 19 6.32 -7.12 -9.25
N VAL A 20 5.90 -6.02 -8.65
CA VAL A 20 4.50 -5.62 -8.55
C VAL A 20 4.25 -4.41 -9.44
N LEU A 21 3.45 -4.63 -10.47
CA LEU A 21 2.91 -3.61 -11.36
C LEU A 21 1.58 -3.12 -10.76
N ASP A 22 1.61 -2.01 -10.05
CA ASP A 22 0.48 -1.46 -9.31
C ASP A 22 -0.76 -1.31 -10.20
N GLY A 23 -1.87 -1.93 -9.81
CA GLY A 23 -3.12 -1.85 -10.55
C GLY A 23 -3.12 -2.58 -11.91
N LEU A 24 -2.29 -3.61 -12.10
CA LEU A 24 -2.03 -4.29 -13.39
C LEU A 24 -3.30 -4.75 -14.09
N GLY A 25 -4.20 -5.45 -13.40
CA GLY A 25 -5.38 -6.05 -14.02
C GLY A 25 -6.31 -5.03 -14.67
N GLY A 26 -6.88 -5.38 -15.82
CA GLY A 26 -7.76 -4.56 -16.63
C GLY A 26 -9.10 -5.22 -16.94
N LEU A 27 -9.95 -4.49 -17.64
CA LEU A 27 -11.20 -4.99 -18.23
C LEU A 27 -11.26 -4.63 -19.72
N PRO A 28 -11.91 -5.48 -20.55
CA PRO A 28 -11.94 -5.25 -21.97
C PRO A 28 -12.64 -3.93 -22.35
N VAL A 29 -11.92 -3.09 -23.10
CA VAL A 29 -12.45 -1.95 -23.85
C VAL A 29 -12.35 -2.31 -25.33
N HIS A 30 -13.46 -2.28 -26.07
CA HIS A 30 -13.52 -2.79 -27.44
C HIS A 30 -12.99 -4.22 -27.61
N GLY A 31 -13.20 -5.07 -26.61
CA GLY A 31 -12.87 -6.48 -26.63
C GLY A 31 -11.47 -6.87 -26.16
N LYS A 32 -10.59 -5.91 -25.80
CA LYS A 32 -9.24 -6.14 -25.28
C LYS A 32 -8.98 -5.35 -24.00
N THR A 33 -8.18 -5.93 -23.08
CA THR A 33 -7.67 -5.24 -21.90
C THR A 33 -6.46 -4.38 -22.25
N GLU A 34 -6.01 -3.53 -21.32
CA GLU A 34 -4.80 -2.74 -21.48
C GLU A 34 -3.56 -3.64 -21.63
N LEU A 35 -3.54 -4.78 -20.95
CA LEU A 35 -2.47 -5.77 -21.02
C LEU A 35 -2.48 -6.51 -22.38
N GLU A 36 -3.68 -6.78 -22.96
CA GLU A 36 -3.83 -7.43 -24.25
C GLU A 36 -3.50 -6.54 -25.47
N VAL A 37 -3.48 -5.21 -25.31
CA VAL A 37 -3.11 -4.28 -26.41
C VAL A 37 -1.67 -3.81 -26.32
N ALA A 38 -1.03 -3.91 -25.15
CA ALA A 38 0.35 -3.51 -24.93
C ALA A 38 1.31 -4.41 -25.72
N ASP A 39 2.34 -3.81 -26.34
CA ASP A 39 3.45 -4.53 -26.98
C ASP A 39 4.48 -4.92 -25.92
N ILE A 40 4.41 -6.18 -25.46
CA ILE A 40 5.14 -6.69 -24.28
C ILE A 40 5.90 -8.01 -24.57
N PRO A 41 6.81 -8.01 -25.54
CA PRO A 41 7.45 -9.24 -26.01
C PRO A 41 8.27 -9.95 -24.92
N ASN A 42 8.85 -9.22 -23.94
CA ASN A 42 9.62 -9.84 -22.86
C ASN A 42 8.69 -10.53 -21.84
N LEU A 43 7.58 -9.92 -21.47
CA LEU A 43 6.57 -10.51 -20.61
C LEU A 43 5.90 -11.72 -21.28
N ASP A 44 5.61 -11.64 -22.58
CA ASP A 44 5.01 -12.74 -23.33
C ASP A 44 5.97 -13.93 -23.42
N MET A 45 7.23 -13.70 -23.75
CA MET A 45 8.26 -14.74 -23.74
C MET A 45 8.43 -15.37 -22.36
N LEU A 46 8.41 -14.55 -21.32
CA LEU A 46 8.52 -15.04 -19.94
C LEU A 46 7.30 -15.87 -19.56
N ALA A 47 6.08 -15.46 -19.91
CA ALA A 47 4.85 -16.18 -19.63
C ALA A 47 4.81 -17.57 -20.30
N GLN A 48 5.37 -17.72 -21.50
CA GLN A 48 5.50 -19.00 -22.19
C GLN A 48 6.37 -20.02 -21.42
N ASN A 49 7.27 -19.53 -20.56
CA ASN A 49 8.20 -20.36 -19.78
C ASN A 49 7.87 -20.32 -18.26
N SER A 50 6.68 -19.90 -17.90
CA SER A 50 6.27 -19.69 -16.51
C SER A 50 4.96 -20.38 -16.17
N ALA A 51 4.73 -20.64 -14.89
CA ALA A 51 3.41 -20.94 -14.38
C ALA A 51 2.61 -19.64 -14.32
N CYS A 52 1.53 -19.54 -15.09
CA CYS A 52 0.64 -18.38 -15.07
C CYS A 52 -0.68 -18.71 -14.37
N GLY A 53 -1.36 -17.68 -13.88
CA GLY A 53 -2.68 -17.78 -13.27
C GLY A 53 -3.26 -16.42 -12.90
N LEU A 54 -4.30 -16.47 -12.11
CA LEU A 54 -4.96 -15.29 -11.56
C LEU A 54 -5.02 -15.40 -10.04
N HIS A 55 -4.83 -14.30 -9.33
CA HIS A 55 -5.00 -14.32 -7.88
C HIS A 55 -6.06 -13.33 -7.40
N LEU A 56 -6.62 -13.60 -6.22
CA LEU A 56 -7.64 -12.81 -5.55
C LEU A 56 -7.01 -12.10 -4.34
N PRO A 57 -6.81 -10.78 -4.38
CA PRO A 57 -6.08 -10.05 -3.33
C PRO A 57 -6.68 -10.15 -1.94
N VAL A 58 -8.01 -10.11 -1.82
CA VAL A 58 -8.72 -10.26 -0.53
C VAL A 58 -9.64 -11.46 -0.59
N ALA A 59 -10.73 -11.36 -1.34
CA ALA A 59 -11.69 -12.43 -1.55
C ALA A 59 -12.48 -12.19 -2.83
N ALA A 60 -13.18 -13.22 -3.33
CA ALA A 60 -14.02 -13.08 -4.51
C ALA A 60 -15.09 -11.99 -4.31
N GLY A 61 -15.17 -11.05 -5.25
CA GLY A 61 -16.14 -9.94 -5.22
C GLY A 61 -15.75 -8.77 -4.28
N ILE A 62 -14.63 -8.85 -3.58
CA ILE A 62 -14.17 -7.78 -2.68
C ILE A 62 -13.12 -6.92 -3.38
N THR A 63 -13.41 -5.64 -3.57
CA THR A 63 -12.47 -4.66 -4.13
C THR A 63 -11.37 -4.36 -3.12
N PRO A 64 -10.10 -4.68 -3.42
CA PRO A 64 -8.99 -4.40 -2.52
C PRO A 64 -8.57 -2.93 -2.56
N GLY A 65 -8.03 -2.44 -1.46
CA GLY A 65 -7.16 -1.28 -1.48
C GLY A 65 -5.70 -1.71 -1.63
N SER A 66 -4.80 -0.79 -1.98
CA SER A 66 -3.37 -1.09 -2.17
C SER A 66 -2.71 -1.70 -0.92
N GLY A 67 -3.05 -1.23 0.30
CA GLY A 67 -2.52 -1.81 1.54
C GLY A 67 -2.86 -3.29 1.71
N PRO A 68 -4.15 -3.67 1.73
CA PRO A 68 -4.60 -5.06 1.75
C PRO A 68 -4.02 -5.93 0.62
N GLY A 69 -3.96 -5.41 -0.61
CA GLY A 69 -3.39 -6.13 -1.76
C GLY A 69 -1.92 -6.50 -1.53
N HIS A 70 -1.11 -5.54 -1.09
CA HIS A 70 0.31 -5.79 -0.80
C HIS A 70 0.52 -6.73 0.39
N LEU A 71 -0.29 -6.59 1.48
CA LEU A 71 -0.22 -7.54 2.59
C LEU A 71 -0.47 -8.98 2.11
N ALA A 72 -1.49 -9.17 1.26
CA ALA A 72 -1.78 -10.48 0.69
C ALA A 72 -0.62 -11.01 -0.17
N LEU A 73 0.02 -10.16 -0.99
CA LEU A 73 1.22 -10.52 -1.77
C LEU A 73 2.37 -10.96 -0.89
N PHE A 74 2.53 -10.34 0.29
CA PHE A 74 3.53 -10.74 1.28
C PHE A 74 3.10 -11.93 2.14
N GLY A 75 1.94 -12.55 1.84
CA GLY A 75 1.44 -13.75 2.54
C GLY A 75 0.76 -13.46 3.88
N TYR A 76 0.39 -12.20 4.15
CA TYR A 76 -0.42 -11.84 5.31
C TYR A 76 -1.90 -11.75 4.90
N ASP A 77 -2.77 -12.45 5.61
CA ASP A 77 -4.21 -12.37 5.37
C ASP A 77 -4.73 -10.95 5.67
N PRO A 78 -5.20 -10.21 4.67
CA PRO A 78 -5.64 -8.82 4.86
C PRO A 78 -6.95 -8.69 5.67
N VAL A 79 -7.66 -9.80 5.91
CA VAL A 79 -8.82 -9.85 6.80
C VAL A 79 -8.39 -9.99 8.25
N GLU A 80 -7.36 -10.77 8.50
CA GLU A 80 -6.74 -10.92 9.83
C GLU A 80 -5.91 -9.69 10.21
N TRP A 81 -5.07 -9.21 9.27
CA TRP A 81 -4.12 -8.11 9.48
C TRP A 81 -4.62 -6.81 8.85
N GLN A 82 -5.59 -6.18 9.51
CA GLN A 82 -6.13 -4.91 9.02
C GLN A 82 -5.22 -3.74 9.43
N ILE A 83 -4.69 -3.03 8.44
CA ILE A 83 -3.97 -1.78 8.65
C ILE A 83 -4.94 -0.62 8.46
N GLY A 84 -5.18 0.12 9.55
CA GLY A 84 -6.10 1.25 9.52
C GLY A 84 -5.61 2.42 8.65
N ARG A 85 -6.55 3.22 8.18
CA ARG A 85 -6.28 4.33 7.23
C ARG A 85 -5.31 5.38 7.77
N GLY A 86 -5.31 5.62 9.09
CA GLY A 86 -4.37 6.57 9.71
C GLY A 86 -2.93 6.09 9.59
N VAL A 87 -2.68 4.81 9.88
CA VAL A 87 -1.37 4.19 9.72
C VAL A 87 -0.92 4.23 8.26
N LEU A 88 -1.78 3.85 7.32
CA LEU A 88 -1.46 3.90 5.88
C LEU A 88 -1.14 5.33 5.40
N GLU A 89 -1.90 6.32 5.84
CA GLU A 89 -1.64 7.73 5.49
C GLU A 89 -0.30 8.20 6.07
N ALA A 90 -0.01 7.91 7.34
CA ALA A 90 1.25 8.28 7.99
C ALA A 90 2.45 7.64 7.29
N LEU A 91 2.36 6.34 6.96
CA LEU A 91 3.38 5.64 6.18
C LEU A 91 3.54 6.26 4.78
N GLY A 92 2.42 6.61 4.13
CA GLY A 92 2.41 7.28 2.83
C GLY A 92 3.06 8.67 2.82
N LEU A 93 3.13 9.31 3.99
CA LEU A 93 3.81 10.59 4.19
C LEU A 93 5.26 10.41 4.70
N GLY A 94 5.76 9.18 4.77
CA GLY A 94 7.12 8.86 5.17
C GLY A 94 7.38 8.91 6.68
N ILE A 95 6.34 8.85 7.51
CA ILE A 95 6.51 8.79 8.95
C ILE A 95 6.86 7.36 9.36
N GLU A 96 7.98 7.20 10.06
CA GLU A 96 8.31 5.96 10.74
C GLU A 96 7.41 5.79 11.98
N LEU A 97 6.58 4.75 11.97
CA LEU A 97 5.65 4.46 13.05
C LEU A 97 6.22 3.47 14.06
N LYS A 98 5.77 3.59 15.31
CA LYS A 98 6.13 2.73 16.46
C LYS A 98 4.89 2.08 17.06
N LYS A 99 5.05 1.00 17.81
CA LYS A 99 3.96 0.34 18.55
C LYS A 99 3.26 1.25 19.58
N THR A 100 3.89 2.39 19.92
CA THR A 100 3.34 3.42 20.82
C THR A 100 2.51 4.47 20.09
N ASP A 101 2.31 4.34 18.79
CA ASP A 101 1.69 5.38 17.96
C ASP A 101 0.23 5.11 17.68
N VAL A 102 -0.57 6.16 17.75
CA VAL A 102 -1.91 6.23 17.14
C VAL A 102 -1.84 7.24 16.00
N ALA A 103 -2.17 6.79 14.80
CA ALA A 103 -2.19 7.61 13.60
C ALA A 103 -3.62 7.85 13.11
N PHE A 104 -3.89 9.03 12.57
CA PHE A 104 -5.15 9.35 11.92
C PHE A 104 -4.97 10.39 10.83
N ARG A 105 -5.83 10.32 9.82
CA ARG A 105 -5.91 11.30 8.75
C ARG A 105 -6.76 12.48 9.16
N CYS A 106 -6.30 13.68 8.81
CA CYS A 106 -7.03 14.91 8.99
C CYS A 106 -7.35 15.56 7.65
N ASN A 107 -8.53 16.17 7.56
CA ASN A 107 -8.87 17.08 6.49
C ASN A 107 -9.05 18.49 7.07
N TYR A 108 -8.44 19.51 6.47
CA TYR A 108 -8.89 20.88 6.67
C TYR A 108 -10.31 21.01 6.12
N ALA A 109 -11.17 21.69 6.85
CA ALA A 109 -12.58 21.92 6.53
C ALA A 109 -12.95 23.38 6.80
N THR A 110 -14.08 23.80 6.25
CA THR A 110 -14.69 25.10 6.56
C THR A 110 -15.94 24.87 7.39
N ILE A 111 -16.01 25.54 8.52
CA ILE A 111 -17.18 25.55 9.42
C ILE A 111 -17.77 26.96 9.50
N GLU A 112 -19.10 27.05 9.45
CA GLU A 112 -19.85 28.28 9.68
C GLU A 112 -21.07 27.97 10.54
N ASN A 113 -21.34 28.80 11.55
CA ASN A 113 -22.46 28.62 12.49
C ASN A 113 -22.56 27.20 13.09
N GLY A 114 -21.40 26.56 13.35
CA GLY A 114 -21.33 25.21 13.90
C GLY A 114 -21.58 24.09 12.88
N LEU A 115 -21.79 24.39 11.60
CA LEU A 115 -22.02 23.41 10.54
C LEU A 115 -20.84 23.34 9.59
N VAL A 116 -20.48 22.14 9.16
CA VAL A 116 -19.47 21.90 8.12
C VAL A 116 -20.06 22.29 6.78
N ILE A 117 -19.60 23.39 6.20
CA ILE A 117 -20.05 23.88 4.90
C ILE A 117 -19.18 23.39 3.74
N ASP A 118 -17.93 23.01 4.04
CA ASP A 118 -17.03 22.37 3.09
C ASP A 118 -16.07 21.43 3.82
N ARG A 119 -16.18 20.15 3.55
CA ARG A 119 -15.38 19.07 4.16
C ARG A 119 -13.94 19.00 3.64
N ARG A 120 -13.58 19.83 2.66
CA ARG A 120 -12.28 19.82 1.98
C ARG A 120 -11.64 21.21 1.91
N ALA A 121 -12.19 22.19 2.63
CA ALA A 121 -11.70 23.59 2.65
C ALA A 121 -11.43 24.17 1.23
N GLY A 122 -12.32 23.89 0.26
CA GLY A 122 -12.17 24.30 -1.14
C GLY A 122 -10.97 23.66 -1.83
N ARG A 123 -10.50 22.50 -1.35
CA ARG A 123 -9.26 21.86 -1.83
C ARG A 123 -8.10 22.85 -1.90
N ILE A 124 -7.83 23.52 -0.77
CA ILE A 124 -6.72 24.49 -0.70
C ILE A 124 -5.44 23.92 -1.33
N PRO A 125 -4.65 24.73 -2.05
CA PRO A 125 -3.41 24.31 -2.65
C PRO A 125 -2.46 23.66 -1.65
N THR A 126 -1.73 22.62 -2.07
CA THR A 126 -0.84 21.82 -1.21
C THR A 126 0.22 22.68 -0.50
N ASP A 127 0.75 23.71 -1.15
CA ASP A 127 1.72 24.65 -0.56
C ASP A 127 1.12 25.46 0.60
N LYS A 128 -0.15 25.85 0.50
CA LYS A 128 -0.87 26.54 1.58
C LYS A 128 -1.15 25.61 2.76
N SER A 129 -1.68 24.40 2.49
CA SER A 129 -1.94 23.44 3.54
C SER A 129 -0.66 23.01 4.26
N ARG A 130 0.44 22.86 3.53
CA ARG A 130 1.76 22.57 4.07
C ARG A 130 2.21 23.64 5.07
N LYS A 131 2.11 24.92 4.72
CA LYS A 131 2.47 26.03 5.62
C LYS A 131 1.63 26.04 6.90
N ILE A 132 0.33 25.72 6.80
CA ILE A 132 -0.54 25.61 7.98
C ILE A 132 -0.09 24.42 8.86
N THR A 133 0.18 23.27 8.25
CA THR A 133 0.59 22.05 8.97
C THR A 133 1.96 22.22 9.64
N GLU A 134 2.92 22.85 8.97
CA GLU A 134 4.23 23.18 9.52
C GLU A 134 4.10 24.14 10.73
N ASN A 135 3.27 25.18 10.63
CA ASN A 135 2.98 26.06 11.76
C ASN A 135 2.32 25.32 12.94
N LEU A 136 1.44 24.34 12.67
CA LEU A 136 0.90 23.48 13.72
C LEU A 136 2.02 22.66 14.38
N GLN A 137 2.93 22.07 13.61
CA GLN A 137 4.05 21.30 14.13
C GLN A 137 5.02 22.15 14.97
N GLU A 138 5.26 23.40 14.60
CA GLU A 138 6.10 24.30 15.38
C GLU A 138 5.48 24.63 16.75
N LYS A 139 4.16 24.88 16.78
CA LYS A 139 3.42 25.33 17.96
C LYS A 139 2.95 24.20 18.88
N ILE A 140 2.66 23.02 18.32
CA ILE A 140 2.14 21.89 19.06
C ILE A 140 3.11 20.72 18.94
N LYS A 141 4.03 20.60 19.89
CA LYS A 141 5.00 19.50 19.92
C LYS A 141 4.51 18.33 20.77
N ASN A 142 3.74 18.64 21.83
CA ASN A 142 3.21 17.66 22.76
C ASN A 142 1.83 18.08 23.26
N ILE A 143 1.03 17.10 23.65
CA ILE A 143 -0.19 17.24 24.43
C ILE A 143 0.02 16.44 25.73
N GLY A 144 0.36 17.13 26.81
CA GLY A 144 0.82 16.46 28.03
C GLY A 144 2.13 15.72 27.80
N ASP A 145 2.13 14.41 28.08
CA ASP A 145 3.25 13.48 27.90
C ASP A 145 3.31 12.86 26.49
N VAL A 146 2.33 13.15 25.64
CA VAL A 146 2.20 12.55 24.29
C VAL A 146 2.82 13.47 23.24
N LYS A 147 3.81 12.97 22.50
CA LYS A 147 4.40 13.69 21.38
C LYS A 147 3.43 13.72 20.18
N VAL A 148 3.29 14.89 19.57
CA VAL A 148 2.44 15.10 18.39
C VAL A 148 3.32 15.33 17.16
N ILE A 149 3.05 14.58 16.08
CA ILE A 149 3.72 14.70 14.80
C ILE A 149 2.65 15.02 13.75
N PHE A 150 2.81 16.16 13.10
CA PHE A 150 1.97 16.57 11.97
C PHE A 150 2.75 16.34 10.67
N ALA A 151 2.13 15.71 9.68
CA ALA A 151 2.72 15.52 8.36
C ALA A 151 1.80 16.10 7.27
N PRO A 152 2.27 17.09 6.50
CA PRO A 152 1.49 17.67 5.42
C PRO A 152 1.26 16.67 4.30
N GLY A 153 0.00 16.54 3.87
CA GLY A 153 -0.42 15.75 2.73
C GLY A 153 -0.73 16.60 1.49
N MET A 154 -1.48 16.05 0.57
CA MET A 154 -1.90 16.76 -0.63
C MET A 154 -3.18 17.57 -0.36
N GLU A 155 -3.26 18.79 -0.98
CA GLU A 155 -4.42 19.67 -0.89
C GLU A 155 -4.84 19.91 0.59
N HIS A 156 -6.08 19.57 0.91
CA HIS A 156 -6.69 19.74 2.24
C HIS A 156 -6.32 18.67 3.26
N ARG A 157 -5.45 17.70 2.92
CA ARG A 157 -5.12 16.54 3.75
C ARG A 157 -3.83 16.73 4.52
N PHE A 158 -3.79 16.13 5.70
CA PHE A 158 -2.57 15.92 6.48
C PHE A 158 -2.77 14.72 7.43
N ALA A 159 -1.69 14.17 7.95
CA ALA A 159 -1.73 13.13 8.96
C ALA A 159 -1.28 13.68 10.31
N VAL A 160 -1.79 13.06 11.36
CA VAL A 160 -1.31 13.25 12.72
C VAL A 160 -0.94 11.91 13.33
N VAL A 161 0.21 11.88 13.99
CA VAL A 161 0.62 10.74 14.81
C VAL A 161 0.78 11.20 16.25
N LEU A 162 0.07 10.55 17.15
CA LEU A 162 0.22 10.67 18.61
C LEU A 162 1.15 9.56 19.08
N ARG A 163 2.34 9.93 19.52
CA ARG A 163 3.33 8.98 20.05
C ARG A 163 3.30 9.02 21.57
N PHE A 164 2.81 7.95 22.14
CA PHE A 164 2.71 7.76 23.59
C PHE A 164 4.06 7.30 24.17
N PRO A 165 4.32 7.54 25.44
CA PRO A 165 5.55 7.09 26.10
C PRO A 165 5.63 5.55 26.22
N GLU A 166 4.48 4.88 26.27
CA GLU A 166 4.36 3.43 26.44
C GLU A 166 3.45 2.82 25.38
N PRO A 167 3.61 1.51 25.08
CA PRO A 167 2.68 0.80 24.19
C PRO A 167 1.24 0.88 24.71
N LEU A 168 0.31 0.94 23.77
CA LEU A 168 -1.11 1.03 24.07
C LEU A 168 -1.77 -0.35 23.92
N GLU A 169 -2.83 -0.57 24.67
CA GLU A 169 -3.66 -1.77 24.54
C GLU A 169 -4.39 -1.78 23.19
N ASN A 170 -4.74 -2.96 22.72
CA ASN A 170 -5.59 -3.10 21.54
C ASN A 170 -6.93 -2.41 21.77
N GLY A 171 -7.43 -1.72 20.74
CA GLY A 171 -8.66 -0.92 20.85
C GLY A 171 -8.45 0.50 21.35
N SER A 172 -7.21 0.90 21.73
CA SER A 172 -6.93 2.28 22.17
C SER A 172 -7.13 3.33 21.08
N ALA A 173 -7.12 2.95 19.81
CA ALA A 173 -7.41 3.83 18.68
C ALA A 173 -8.87 3.74 18.19
N ASP A 174 -9.75 3.00 18.86
CA ASP A 174 -11.14 2.84 18.45
C ASP A 174 -11.94 4.11 18.80
N ILE A 175 -11.76 5.13 17.99
CA ILE A 175 -12.42 6.42 18.10
C ILE A 175 -13.24 6.66 16.84
N LYS A 176 -14.48 7.13 17.04
CA LYS A 176 -15.36 7.49 15.93
C LYS A 176 -14.80 8.66 15.13
N ASP A 177 -14.89 8.56 13.78
CA ASP A 177 -14.56 9.67 12.90
C ASP A 177 -15.36 10.93 13.28
N THR A 178 -14.69 12.10 13.33
CA THR A 178 -15.39 13.38 13.59
C THR A 178 -16.02 13.96 12.32
N ASP A 179 -15.69 13.42 11.15
CA ASP A 179 -16.25 13.83 9.87
C ASP A 179 -17.69 13.32 9.70
N PRO A 180 -18.70 14.20 9.59
CA PRO A 180 -20.11 13.80 9.41
C PRO A 180 -20.40 13.19 8.04
N GLN A 181 -19.42 13.17 7.15
CA GLN A 181 -19.47 12.67 5.77
C GLN A 181 -20.49 13.40 4.84
N LYS A 182 -21.17 14.40 5.37
CA LYS A 182 -22.11 15.26 4.64
C LYS A 182 -21.92 16.72 5.08
N GLU A 183 -22.04 17.63 4.12
CA GLU A 183 -22.10 19.07 4.40
C GLU A 183 -23.45 19.45 5.00
N GLY A 184 -23.51 20.61 5.67
CA GLY A 184 -24.69 21.07 6.37
C GLY A 184 -24.98 20.33 7.70
N LYS A 185 -24.03 19.53 8.19
CA LYS A 185 -24.10 18.84 9.48
C LYS A 185 -23.03 19.35 10.45
N PRO A 186 -23.26 19.31 11.77
CA PRO A 186 -22.19 19.56 12.72
C PRO A 186 -21.15 18.45 12.66
N PRO A 187 -19.87 18.74 12.94
CA PRO A 187 -18.88 17.69 13.16
C PRO A 187 -19.28 16.81 14.34
N SER A 188 -18.92 15.54 14.32
CA SER A 188 -19.11 14.66 15.47
C SER A 188 -18.09 14.99 16.55
N ASP A 189 -18.48 14.78 17.82
CA ASP A 189 -17.55 14.81 18.93
C ASP A 189 -16.52 13.67 18.83
N VAL A 190 -15.46 13.77 19.61
CA VAL A 190 -14.47 12.71 19.78
C VAL A 190 -15.06 11.66 20.72
N ILE A 191 -15.56 10.56 20.16
CA ILE A 191 -16.27 9.51 20.89
C ILE A 191 -15.44 8.23 20.90
N PRO A 192 -14.91 7.80 22.06
CA PRO A 192 -14.26 6.49 22.18
C PRO A 192 -15.30 5.39 22.00
N GLN A 193 -14.96 4.37 21.20
CA GLN A 193 -15.82 3.21 20.94
C GLN A 193 -15.55 2.04 21.89
N THR A 194 -14.40 2.10 22.60
CA THR A 194 -13.97 1.13 23.62
C THR A 194 -13.49 1.86 24.88
N PRO A 195 -13.51 1.23 26.05
CA PRO A 195 -12.93 1.79 27.25
C PRO A 195 -11.44 2.14 27.10
N GLN A 196 -10.69 1.33 26.37
CA GLN A 196 -9.26 1.50 26.11
C GLN A 196 -8.96 2.79 25.33
N ALA A 197 -9.87 3.22 24.45
CA ALA A 197 -9.73 4.45 23.67
C ALA A 197 -9.89 5.74 24.50
N GLY A 198 -10.34 5.65 25.75
CA GLY A 198 -10.65 6.82 26.59
C GLY A 198 -9.44 7.75 26.84
N ARG A 199 -8.21 7.20 27.00
CA ARG A 199 -6.99 8.01 27.15
C ARG A 199 -6.66 8.75 25.86
N VAL A 200 -6.72 8.05 24.73
CA VAL A 200 -6.43 8.62 23.40
C VAL A 200 -7.46 9.69 23.05
N ALA A 201 -8.75 9.43 23.28
CA ALA A 201 -9.83 10.38 23.03
C ALA A 201 -9.61 11.72 23.78
N LYS A 202 -9.25 11.68 25.06
CA LYS A 202 -8.91 12.88 25.84
C LYS A 202 -7.72 13.66 25.28
N VAL A 203 -6.71 12.96 24.73
CA VAL A 203 -5.57 13.62 24.07
C VAL A 203 -6.01 14.27 22.77
N VAL A 204 -6.84 13.59 21.99
CA VAL A 204 -7.39 14.09 20.71
C VAL A 204 -8.27 15.32 20.94
N GLU A 205 -9.13 15.34 21.97
CA GLU A 205 -9.94 16.53 22.34
C GLU A 205 -9.07 17.74 22.63
N LYS A 206 -8.02 17.56 23.46
CA LYS A 206 -7.06 18.64 23.77
C LYS A 206 -6.30 19.09 22.51
N LEU A 207 -5.90 18.15 21.66
CA LEU A 207 -5.24 18.45 20.40
C LEU A 207 -6.16 19.26 19.47
N MET A 208 -7.41 18.84 19.30
CA MET A 208 -8.39 19.58 18.48
C MET A 208 -8.54 21.01 18.97
N LYS A 209 -8.70 21.21 20.27
CA LYS A 209 -8.79 22.57 20.86
C LYS A 209 -7.54 23.40 20.53
N ALA A 210 -6.34 22.86 20.72
CA ALA A 210 -5.09 23.55 20.43
C ALA A 210 -4.94 23.89 18.94
N VAL A 211 -5.31 22.98 18.06
CA VAL A 211 -5.29 23.21 16.60
C VAL A 211 -6.28 24.30 16.22
N LEU A 212 -7.53 24.23 16.71
CA LEU A 212 -8.58 25.21 16.39
C LEU A 212 -8.20 26.60 16.87
N ASP A 213 -7.54 26.76 18.02
CA ASP A 213 -7.06 28.07 18.50
C ASP A 213 -6.08 28.72 17.52
N ILE A 214 -5.33 27.92 16.75
CA ILE A 214 -4.39 28.41 15.74
C ILE A 214 -5.08 28.73 14.42
N ILE A 215 -6.00 27.87 13.95
CA ILE A 215 -6.55 27.96 12.58
C ILE A 215 -7.90 28.65 12.48
N LYS A 216 -8.62 28.89 13.55
CA LYS A 216 -10.00 29.47 13.55
C LYS A 216 -10.19 30.80 12.79
N LYS A 217 -9.08 31.53 12.53
CA LYS A 217 -9.10 32.77 11.76
C LYS A 217 -8.82 32.58 10.27
N GLN A 218 -8.55 31.35 9.82
CA GLN A 218 -8.36 31.06 8.40
C GLN A 218 -9.70 31.14 7.65
N ALA A 219 -9.69 31.69 6.43
CA ALA A 219 -10.91 31.91 5.67
C ALA A 219 -11.61 30.60 5.23
N LYS A 220 -10.83 29.56 4.87
CA LYS A 220 -11.36 28.28 4.37
C LYS A 220 -10.97 27.09 5.25
N ALA A 221 -9.76 27.08 5.79
CA ALA A 221 -9.24 25.98 6.61
C ALA A 221 -9.36 26.31 8.09
N ASN A 222 -10.57 26.67 8.56
CA ASN A 222 -10.82 27.13 9.92
C ASN A 222 -11.22 26.00 10.88
N PHE A 223 -11.33 24.76 10.38
CA PHE A 223 -11.66 23.55 11.13
C PHE A 223 -10.87 22.33 10.64
N ILE A 224 -10.87 21.25 11.42
CA ILE A 224 -10.32 19.97 11.04
C ILE A 224 -11.30 18.83 11.27
N LEU A 225 -11.34 17.87 10.36
CA LEU A 225 -12.12 16.65 10.47
C LEU A 225 -11.15 15.47 10.57
N LEU A 226 -11.30 14.65 11.60
CA LEU A 226 -10.42 13.53 11.94
C LEU A 226 -11.04 12.22 11.46
N ARG A 227 -10.22 11.32 10.87
CA ARG A 227 -10.70 10.10 10.27
C ARG A 227 -9.69 8.96 10.38
N GLY A 228 -10.22 7.74 10.52
CA GLY A 228 -9.47 6.51 10.41
C GLY A 228 -8.40 6.36 11.48
N PHE A 229 -8.75 6.62 12.72
CA PHE A 229 -7.88 6.37 13.86
C PHE A 229 -7.41 4.92 13.85
N SER A 230 -6.12 4.70 14.03
CA SER A 230 -5.54 3.35 14.00
C SER A 230 -4.21 3.28 14.73
N GLN A 231 -3.95 2.12 15.32
CA GLN A 231 -2.66 1.74 15.90
C GLN A 231 -1.85 0.95 14.88
N VAL A 232 -0.55 0.93 15.08
CA VAL A 232 0.34 0.00 14.36
C VAL A 232 -0.03 -1.42 14.82
N PRO A 233 -0.43 -2.32 13.91
CA PRO A 233 -0.78 -3.69 14.28
C PRO A 233 0.46 -4.45 14.76
N ASP A 234 0.26 -5.41 15.65
CA ASP A 234 1.32 -6.34 16.09
C ASP A 234 1.49 -7.47 15.06
N ILE A 235 1.92 -7.09 13.87
CA ILE A 235 2.09 -7.98 12.73
C ILE A 235 3.45 -8.70 12.81
N PRO A 236 3.51 -10.03 12.58
CA PRO A 236 4.77 -10.77 12.56
C PRO A 236 5.74 -10.23 11.52
N ARG A 237 7.03 -10.25 11.81
CA ARG A 237 8.05 -9.83 10.84
C ARG A 237 8.16 -10.84 9.70
N PHE A 238 8.43 -10.35 8.50
CA PHE A 238 8.58 -11.16 7.29
C PHE A 238 9.71 -12.20 7.42
N GLU A 239 10.84 -11.79 7.99
CA GLU A 239 11.97 -12.69 8.24
C GLU A 239 11.63 -13.79 9.24
N ASP A 240 10.82 -13.48 10.28
CA ASP A 240 10.41 -14.47 11.29
C ASP A 240 9.44 -15.51 10.72
N LEU A 241 8.67 -15.14 9.67
CA LEU A 241 7.74 -16.04 9.00
C LEU A 241 8.42 -16.90 7.93
N TYR A 242 9.33 -16.32 7.16
CA TYR A 242 9.82 -16.91 5.92
C TYR A 242 11.33 -17.17 5.90
N GLY A 243 12.06 -16.77 6.95
CA GLY A 243 13.52 -16.95 7.03
C GLY A 243 14.29 -16.20 5.93
N LEU A 244 13.67 -15.16 5.33
CA LEU A 244 14.20 -14.42 4.20
C LEU A 244 14.68 -13.03 4.63
N LYS A 245 15.93 -12.71 4.37
CA LYS A 245 16.41 -11.34 4.44
C LYS A 245 15.88 -10.58 3.23
N SER A 246 15.08 -9.53 3.46
CA SER A 246 14.24 -8.91 2.43
C SER A 246 14.56 -7.43 2.18
N LEU A 247 14.53 -7.02 0.91
CA LEU A 247 14.70 -5.65 0.44
C LEU A 247 13.46 -5.22 -0.34
N ALA A 248 12.88 -4.09 0.05
CA ALA A 248 11.79 -3.44 -0.68
C ALA A 248 12.32 -2.25 -1.47
N ILE A 249 12.03 -2.23 -2.75
CA ILE A 249 12.43 -1.21 -3.72
C ILE A 249 11.15 -0.58 -4.25
N ALA A 250 10.81 0.60 -3.73
CA ALA A 250 9.63 1.36 -4.09
C ALA A 250 9.90 2.86 -3.92
N THR A 251 9.55 3.65 -4.91
CA THR A 251 9.67 5.12 -4.81
C THR A 251 8.56 5.72 -3.98
N TYR A 252 7.34 5.12 -4.01
CA TYR A 252 6.20 5.66 -3.28
C TYR A 252 6.28 5.34 -1.77
N PRO A 253 6.21 6.38 -0.88
CA PRO A 253 6.46 6.21 0.56
C PRO A 253 5.54 5.20 1.26
N MET A 254 4.26 5.08 0.87
CA MET A 254 3.32 4.16 1.48
C MET A 254 3.77 2.69 1.36
N TYR A 255 4.27 2.29 0.18
CA TYR A 255 4.71 0.89 -0.03
C TYR A 255 6.00 0.58 0.70
N ARG A 256 6.93 1.56 0.78
CA ARG A 256 8.10 1.44 1.64
C ARG A 256 7.72 1.31 3.11
N GLY A 257 6.80 2.17 3.57
CA GLY A 257 6.31 2.14 4.94
C GLY A 257 5.63 0.81 5.28
N LEU A 258 4.82 0.28 4.36
CA LEU A 258 4.17 -1.02 4.52
C LEU A 258 5.20 -2.16 4.61
N ALA A 259 6.20 -2.17 3.72
CA ALA A 259 7.29 -3.14 3.76
C ALA A 259 8.11 -3.02 5.04
N SER A 260 8.45 -1.80 5.49
CA SER A 260 9.13 -1.57 6.77
C SER A 260 8.30 -2.04 7.97
N LEU A 261 6.98 -1.90 7.92
CA LEU A 261 6.08 -2.33 9.00
C LEU A 261 6.18 -3.83 9.26
N ILE A 262 6.37 -4.62 8.23
CA ILE A 262 6.58 -6.08 8.32
C ILE A 262 8.07 -6.46 8.43
N GLY A 263 8.96 -5.48 8.59
CA GLY A 263 10.37 -5.68 8.89
C GLY A 263 11.29 -5.88 7.68
N MET A 264 10.87 -5.51 6.46
CA MET A 264 11.77 -5.45 5.31
C MET A 264 12.68 -4.21 5.36
N ASP A 265 13.88 -4.31 4.85
CA ASP A 265 14.70 -3.14 4.56
C ASP A 265 14.07 -2.36 3.40
N ALA A 266 13.71 -1.09 3.62
CA ALA A 266 12.98 -0.27 2.65
C ALA A 266 13.58 1.15 2.53
N PRO A 267 14.79 1.27 1.95
CA PRO A 267 15.48 2.54 1.83
C PRO A 267 14.72 3.51 0.92
N SER A 268 14.95 4.81 1.14
CA SER A 268 14.45 5.84 0.22
C SER A 268 15.29 5.85 -1.04
N ILE A 269 14.67 5.51 -2.16
CA ILE A 269 15.27 5.56 -3.49
C ILE A 269 14.57 6.68 -4.24
N SER A 270 15.39 7.57 -4.83
CA SER A 270 14.89 8.63 -5.72
C SER A 270 15.19 8.25 -7.16
N GLY A 271 14.27 8.60 -8.07
CA GLY A 271 14.46 8.36 -9.50
C GLY A 271 13.32 7.54 -10.12
N ASP A 272 13.61 6.95 -11.26
CA ASP A 272 12.67 6.11 -12.01
C ASP A 272 13.03 4.61 -11.84
N ILE A 273 12.39 3.75 -12.63
CA ILE A 273 12.62 2.29 -12.60
C ILE A 273 14.07 1.90 -12.90
N LYS A 274 14.83 2.74 -13.59
CA LYS A 274 16.23 2.43 -13.92
C LYS A 274 17.11 2.54 -12.69
N GLU A 275 16.95 3.62 -11.92
CA GLU A 275 17.64 3.81 -10.64
C GLU A 275 17.25 2.73 -9.64
N GLU A 276 15.97 2.32 -9.62
CA GLU A 276 15.50 1.20 -8.80
C GLU A 276 16.19 -0.11 -9.18
N ILE A 277 16.32 -0.42 -10.48
CA ILE A 277 17.03 -1.61 -10.96
C ILE A 277 18.53 -1.53 -10.67
N ASP A 278 19.15 -0.38 -10.81
CA ASP A 278 20.58 -0.21 -10.51
C ASP A 278 20.86 -0.39 -9.00
N PHE A 279 19.97 0.11 -8.15
CA PHE A 279 20.04 -0.13 -6.71
C PHE A 279 19.82 -1.61 -6.37
N LEU A 280 18.88 -2.28 -7.02
CA LEU A 280 18.64 -3.71 -6.92
C LEU A 280 19.92 -4.51 -7.23
N LYS A 281 20.57 -4.23 -8.37
CA LYS A 281 21.82 -4.90 -8.80
C LYS A 281 22.94 -4.78 -7.77
N GLN A 282 23.13 -3.58 -7.21
CA GLN A 282 24.18 -3.30 -6.21
C GLN A 282 23.96 -4.06 -4.90
N ASN A 283 22.71 -4.41 -4.59
CA ASN A 283 22.33 -5.06 -3.35
C ASN A 283 21.94 -6.54 -3.51
N TYR A 284 21.93 -7.08 -4.74
CA TYR A 284 21.39 -8.41 -5.06
C TYR A 284 22.00 -9.55 -4.22
N LYS A 285 23.31 -9.49 -3.94
CA LYS A 285 24.00 -10.52 -3.14
C LYS A 285 23.69 -10.47 -1.64
N LYS A 286 23.10 -9.36 -1.12
CA LYS A 286 22.92 -9.13 0.31
C LYS A 286 21.60 -9.65 0.88
N TYR A 287 20.62 -9.91 0.00
CA TYR A 287 19.25 -10.27 0.39
C TYR A 287 18.80 -11.54 -0.31
N ASP A 288 17.74 -12.16 0.21
CA ASP A 288 17.12 -13.38 -0.30
C ASP A 288 15.81 -13.11 -1.03
N PHE A 289 15.08 -12.08 -0.59
CA PHE A 289 13.81 -11.65 -1.17
C PHE A 289 13.88 -10.18 -1.61
N PHE A 290 13.34 -9.91 -2.79
CA PHE A 290 13.26 -8.58 -3.38
C PHE A 290 11.82 -8.27 -3.75
N PHE A 291 11.28 -7.20 -3.18
CA PHE A 291 10.03 -6.59 -3.62
C PHE A 291 10.36 -5.36 -4.45
N VAL A 292 9.95 -5.34 -5.71
CA VAL A 292 10.14 -4.23 -6.65
C VAL A 292 8.78 -3.71 -7.09
N HIS A 293 8.52 -2.42 -6.91
CA HIS A 293 7.20 -1.84 -7.10
C HIS A 293 7.16 -0.76 -8.18
N VAL A 294 6.27 -0.91 -9.16
CA VAL A 294 6.09 0.01 -10.30
C VAL A 294 4.73 0.70 -10.19
N LYS A 295 4.71 1.98 -9.76
CA LYS A 295 3.48 2.72 -9.36
C LYS A 295 2.61 3.22 -10.52
N LYS A 296 3.19 3.69 -11.63
CA LYS A 296 2.48 4.55 -12.60
C LYS A 296 1.30 3.89 -13.33
N ILE A 297 1.25 2.58 -13.43
CA ILE A 297 0.22 1.83 -14.15
C ILE A 297 -1.16 2.04 -13.51
N ASP A 298 -1.23 1.98 -12.17
CA ASP A 298 -2.45 2.26 -11.40
C ASP A 298 -3.00 3.66 -11.66
N SER A 299 -2.12 4.67 -11.64
CA SER A 299 -2.55 6.07 -11.83
C SER A 299 -3.27 6.30 -13.16
N TYR A 300 -2.78 5.70 -14.25
CA TYR A 300 -3.46 5.79 -15.55
C TYR A 300 -4.80 5.04 -15.58
N GLY A 301 -4.90 3.92 -14.85
CA GLY A 301 -6.16 3.20 -14.67
C GLY A 301 -7.20 4.05 -13.92
N GLU A 302 -6.81 4.69 -12.81
CA GLU A 302 -7.66 5.61 -12.04
C GLU A 302 -8.11 6.82 -12.85
N ASP A 303 -7.25 7.34 -13.73
CA ASP A 303 -7.57 8.45 -14.64
C ASP A 303 -8.49 8.03 -15.81
N GLY A 304 -8.70 6.72 -16.00
CA GLY A 304 -9.46 6.17 -17.13
C GLY A 304 -8.71 6.27 -18.46
N ASN A 305 -7.39 6.37 -18.41
CA ASN A 305 -6.52 6.50 -19.57
C ASN A 305 -6.00 5.13 -20.02
N PHE A 306 -6.78 4.47 -20.88
CA PHE A 306 -6.50 3.12 -21.41
C PHE A 306 -5.14 3.04 -22.13
N GLU A 307 -4.90 3.94 -23.10
CA GLU A 307 -3.67 3.98 -23.88
C GLU A 307 -2.45 4.33 -23.01
N GLY A 308 -2.64 5.24 -22.06
CA GLY A 308 -1.59 5.61 -21.10
C GLY A 308 -1.20 4.45 -20.20
N LYS A 309 -2.17 3.62 -19.77
CA LYS A 309 -1.91 2.43 -18.97
C LYS A 309 -1.15 1.38 -19.79
N ALA A 310 -1.59 1.08 -21.01
CA ALA A 310 -0.89 0.17 -21.92
C ALA A 310 0.55 0.63 -22.15
N ALA A 311 0.77 1.91 -22.46
CA ALA A 311 2.11 2.46 -22.68
C ALA A 311 3.05 2.37 -21.46
N GLN A 312 2.50 2.42 -20.21
CA GLN A 312 3.32 2.20 -19.03
C GLN A 312 3.70 0.73 -18.85
N ILE A 313 2.83 -0.20 -19.22
CA ILE A 313 3.14 -1.65 -19.22
C ILE A 313 4.25 -1.94 -20.25
N GLU A 314 4.15 -1.38 -21.45
CA GLU A 314 5.19 -1.49 -22.48
C GLU A 314 6.53 -0.88 -22.02
N LYS A 315 6.47 0.26 -21.32
CA LYS A 315 7.68 0.86 -20.77
C LYS A 315 8.35 -0.07 -19.76
N PHE A 316 7.58 -0.69 -18.87
CA PHE A 316 8.08 -1.69 -17.93
C PHE A 316 8.67 -2.91 -18.67
N ASP A 317 8.00 -3.41 -19.70
CA ASP A 317 8.47 -4.55 -20.50
C ASP A 317 9.89 -4.32 -21.06
N ARG A 318 10.18 -3.12 -21.55
CA ARG A 318 11.52 -2.75 -22.01
C ARG A 318 12.56 -2.76 -20.88
N ASP A 319 12.18 -2.34 -19.67
CA ASP A 319 13.07 -2.34 -18.52
C ASP A 319 13.22 -3.73 -17.88
N LEU A 320 12.26 -4.64 -18.09
CA LEU A 320 12.26 -6.02 -17.60
C LEU A 320 13.51 -6.81 -18.07
N ALA A 321 13.96 -6.59 -19.29
CA ALA A 321 15.17 -7.23 -19.81
C ALA A 321 16.40 -7.01 -18.89
N ARG A 322 16.49 -5.86 -18.21
CA ARG A 322 17.56 -5.56 -17.24
C ARG A 322 17.38 -6.35 -15.93
N ILE A 323 16.13 -6.60 -15.50
CA ILE A 323 15.81 -7.41 -14.33
C ILE A 323 16.17 -8.87 -14.60
N LEU A 324 15.83 -9.39 -15.78
CA LEU A 324 16.12 -10.77 -16.18
C LEU A 324 17.63 -11.11 -16.17
N THR A 325 18.52 -10.11 -16.33
CA THR A 325 19.98 -10.34 -16.21
C THR A 325 20.44 -10.72 -14.80
N LEU A 326 19.58 -10.59 -13.78
CA LEU A 326 19.90 -10.97 -12.41
C LEU A 326 19.66 -12.45 -12.13
N ASP A 327 18.91 -13.11 -13.01
CA ASP A 327 18.63 -14.55 -12.99
C ASP A 327 18.22 -15.07 -11.59
N PRO A 328 17.11 -14.55 -11.01
CA PRO A 328 16.62 -15.03 -9.72
C PRO A 328 16.09 -16.48 -9.87
N ASP A 329 16.27 -17.31 -8.82
CA ASP A 329 15.76 -18.69 -8.80
C ASP A 329 14.22 -18.73 -8.93
N VAL A 330 13.54 -17.70 -8.40
CA VAL A 330 12.09 -17.50 -8.56
C VAL A 330 11.82 -16.04 -8.90
N LEU A 331 11.17 -15.81 -10.03
CA LEU A 331 10.67 -14.49 -10.43
C LEU A 331 9.15 -14.50 -10.48
N ILE A 332 8.53 -13.57 -9.77
CA ILE A 332 7.09 -13.34 -9.80
C ILE A 332 6.84 -11.96 -10.40
N ILE A 333 5.94 -11.89 -11.39
CA ILE A 333 5.42 -10.62 -11.90
C ILE A 333 3.90 -10.63 -11.77
N THR A 334 3.35 -9.61 -11.12
CA THR A 334 1.93 -9.49 -10.85
C THR A 334 1.53 -8.05 -10.53
N GLY A 335 0.27 -7.81 -10.15
CA GLY A 335 -0.23 -6.58 -9.53
C GLY A 335 -0.74 -6.84 -8.11
N ASP A 336 -1.00 -5.79 -7.37
CA ASP A 336 -1.61 -5.85 -6.04
C ASP A 336 -3.15 -5.82 -6.10
N HIS A 337 -3.69 -5.27 -7.16
CA HIS A 337 -5.13 -5.25 -7.51
C HIS A 337 -5.32 -4.99 -9.00
N SER A 338 -6.56 -5.09 -9.45
CA SER A 338 -6.98 -4.62 -10.77
C SER A 338 -7.47 -3.17 -10.69
N THR A 339 -7.01 -2.32 -11.63
CA THR A 339 -7.47 -0.93 -11.79
C THR A 339 -7.87 -0.70 -13.26
N PRO A 340 -9.00 -1.26 -13.70
CA PRO A 340 -9.44 -1.10 -15.07
C PRO A 340 -9.72 0.37 -15.40
N SER A 341 -9.17 0.87 -16.51
CA SER A 341 -9.45 2.23 -16.98
C SER A 341 -10.94 2.46 -17.26
N LEU A 342 -11.66 1.41 -17.63
CA LEU A 342 -13.12 1.42 -17.80
C LEU A 342 -13.85 1.85 -16.53
N LEU A 343 -13.38 1.42 -15.36
CA LEU A 343 -14.02 1.70 -14.06
C LEU A 343 -13.43 2.92 -13.35
N LYS A 344 -12.28 3.42 -13.79
CA LYS A 344 -11.56 4.56 -13.18
C LYS A 344 -11.31 4.38 -11.69
N GLY A 345 -10.89 3.19 -11.31
CA GLY A 345 -10.64 2.83 -9.92
C GLY A 345 -10.42 1.34 -9.74
N HIS A 346 -10.06 0.96 -8.51
CA HIS A 346 -9.84 -0.42 -8.16
C HIS A 346 -11.09 -1.27 -8.34
N SER A 347 -10.89 -2.53 -8.65
CA SER A 347 -11.97 -3.49 -8.83
C SER A 347 -11.68 -4.85 -8.20
N TRP A 348 -12.72 -5.65 -8.03
CA TRP A 348 -12.66 -6.99 -7.43
C TRP A 348 -12.18 -8.09 -8.39
N HIS A 349 -11.83 -7.73 -9.61
CA HIS A 349 -11.41 -8.70 -10.61
C HIS A 349 -10.07 -9.33 -10.22
N PRO A 350 -9.90 -10.63 -10.50
CA PRO A 350 -8.64 -11.32 -10.27
C PRO A 350 -7.49 -10.66 -11.03
N VAL A 351 -6.29 -10.75 -10.48
CA VAL A 351 -5.09 -10.09 -11.00
C VAL A 351 -4.20 -11.11 -11.70
N PRO A 352 -3.68 -10.84 -12.92
CA PRO A 352 -2.73 -11.70 -13.60
C PRO A 352 -1.45 -11.89 -12.79
N VAL A 353 -0.94 -13.11 -12.79
CA VAL A 353 0.33 -13.48 -12.18
C VAL A 353 1.07 -14.48 -13.05
N LEU A 354 2.39 -14.30 -13.15
CA LEU A 354 3.32 -15.32 -13.61
C LEU A 354 4.35 -15.62 -12.53
N LEU A 355 4.72 -16.88 -12.41
CA LEU A 355 5.78 -17.39 -11.56
C LEU A 355 6.76 -18.17 -12.44
N ASN A 356 7.97 -17.66 -12.57
CA ASN A 356 9.05 -18.30 -13.32
C ASN A 356 10.02 -18.96 -12.34
N SER A 357 10.30 -20.23 -12.56
CA SER A 357 11.33 -21.01 -11.85
C SER A 357 11.67 -22.25 -12.66
N PRO A 358 12.79 -22.96 -12.36
CA PRO A 358 13.10 -24.24 -12.99
C PRO A 358 12.11 -25.38 -12.69
N TYR A 359 11.17 -25.18 -11.75
CA TYR A 359 10.27 -26.23 -11.25
C TYR A 359 8.81 -26.04 -11.66
N VAL A 360 8.53 -25.20 -12.66
CA VAL A 360 7.19 -25.03 -13.27
C VAL A 360 7.10 -25.83 -14.56
N PHE A 361 5.90 -26.23 -14.97
CA PHE A 361 5.72 -26.89 -16.26
C PHE A 361 5.88 -25.90 -17.43
N GLY A 362 5.29 -24.71 -17.32
CA GLY A 362 5.31 -23.70 -18.38
C GLY A 362 4.51 -24.13 -19.64
N GLY A 363 4.54 -23.28 -20.65
CA GLY A 363 4.02 -23.60 -21.98
C GLY A 363 2.49 -23.57 -22.16
N LEU A 364 1.72 -23.31 -21.10
CA LEU A 364 0.25 -23.23 -21.19
C LEU A 364 -0.23 -21.84 -21.65
N CYS A 365 0.49 -20.79 -21.33
CA CYS A 365 0.18 -19.42 -21.74
C CYS A 365 1.03 -18.99 -22.92
N LYS A 366 0.42 -18.41 -23.95
CA LYS A 366 1.12 -17.90 -25.14
C LYS A 366 1.59 -16.46 -24.98
N SER A 367 0.91 -15.70 -24.11
CA SER A 367 1.20 -14.31 -23.78
C SER A 367 0.80 -14.03 -22.34
N PHE A 368 1.27 -12.90 -21.79
CA PHE A 368 0.89 -12.47 -20.45
C PHE A 368 -0.35 -11.58 -20.53
N SER A 369 -1.51 -12.16 -20.31
CA SER A 369 -2.79 -11.43 -20.29
C SER A 369 -3.78 -12.09 -19.34
N GLU A 370 -4.85 -11.35 -18.98
CA GLU A 370 -5.91 -11.86 -18.11
C GLU A 370 -6.53 -13.15 -18.69
N ARG A 371 -6.76 -13.19 -20.02
CA ARG A 371 -7.37 -14.36 -20.68
C ARG A 371 -6.47 -15.57 -20.73
N GLU A 372 -5.21 -15.40 -21.08
CA GLU A 372 -4.25 -16.50 -21.08
C GLU A 372 -4.03 -17.03 -19.66
N CYS A 373 -3.91 -16.13 -18.65
CA CYS A 373 -3.77 -16.51 -17.26
C CYS A 373 -4.96 -17.33 -16.71
N THR A 374 -6.19 -17.19 -17.26
CA THR A 374 -7.30 -18.08 -16.89
C THR A 374 -7.07 -19.54 -17.23
N ARG A 375 -6.15 -19.83 -18.15
CA ARG A 375 -5.79 -21.18 -18.62
C ARG A 375 -4.48 -21.68 -18.06
N GLY A 376 -3.78 -20.84 -17.32
CA GLY A 376 -2.46 -21.14 -16.77
C GLY A 376 -2.51 -22.19 -15.64
N GLU A 377 -1.38 -22.83 -15.37
CA GLU A 377 -1.29 -23.95 -14.43
C GLU A 377 -1.60 -23.57 -12.97
N LEU A 378 -1.45 -22.31 -12.58
CA LEU A 378 -1.78 -21.86 -11.23
C LEU A 378 -3.29 -21.72 -11.00
N GLY A 379 -4.09 -21.62 -12.09
CA GLY A 379 -5.53 -21.39 -11.98
C GLY A 379 -5.88 -20.07 -11.30
N ILE A 380 -6.98 -20.06 -10.52
CA ILE A 380 -7.40 -18.90 -9.70
C ILE A 380 -7.23 -19.26 -8.23
N PHE A 381 -6.47 -18.45 -7.48
CA PHE A 381 -6.13 -18.75 -6.09
C PHE A 381 -6.08 -17.49 -5.19
N PRO A 382 -6.23 -17.65 -3.86
CA PRO A 382 -6.03 -16.54 -2.92
C PRO A 382 -4.58 -16.04 -2.93
N THR A 383 -4.38 -14.74 -3.01
CA THR A 383 -3.05 -14.09 -3.10
C THR A 383 -2.10 -14.50 -1.96
N VAL A 384 -2.61 -14.75 -0.78
CA VAL A 384 -1.81 -15.20 0.39
C VAL A 384 -1.06 -16.51 0.14
N ASN A 385 -1.45 -17.28 -0.89
CA ASN A 385 -0.78 -18.52 -1.28
C ASN A 385 0.45 -18.27 -2.19
N LEU A 386 0.66 -17.04 -2.66
CA LEU A 386 1.76 -16.72 -3.56
C LEU A 386 3.13 -16.86 -2.87
N MET A 387 3.26 -16.42 -1.62
CA MET A 387 4.51 -16.60 -0.87
C MET A 387 4.84 -18.08 -0.61
N PRO A 388 3.92 -18.96 -0.17
CA PRO A 388 4.16 -20.40 -0.11
C PRO A 388 4.60 -20.99 -1.45
N LEU A 389 3.96 -20.62 -2.55
CA LEU A 389 4.36 -21.08 -3.89
C LEU A 389 5.77 -20.62 -4.26
N ALA A 390 6.12 -19.36 -3.96
CA ALA A 390 7.45 -18.83 -4.18
C ALA A 390 8.53 -19.60 -3.37
N LEU A 391 8.25 -19.87 -2.10
CA LEU A 391 9.16 -20.61 -1.22
C LEU A 391 9.35 -22.05 -1.69
N ALA A 392 8.27 -22.75 -2.10
CA ALA A 392 8.34 -24.09 -2.63
C ALA A 392 9.22 -24.15 -3.89
N ASN A 393 8.97 -23.22 -4.84
CA ASN A 393 9.76 -23.11 -6.07
C ASN A 393 11.22 -22.67 -5.83
N ALA A 394 11.51 -22.05 -4.70
CA ALA A 394 12.87 -21.73 -4.27
C ALA A 394 13.54 -22.85 -3.46
N LEU A 395 12.89 -24.02 -3.34
CA LEU A 395 13.30 -25.16 -2.51
C LEU A 395 13.55 -24.74 -1.05
N ARG A 396 12.71 -23.87 -0.51
CA ARG A 396 12.76 -23.38 0.87
C ARG A 396 11.64 -23.95 1.76
N LEU A 397 10.80 -24.84 1.22
CA LEU A 397 9.80 -25.61 1.97
C LEU A 397 10.03 -27.10 1.88
#